data_2e10102ee4a31724c38e298a3ad493ed
#
_entry.id   2e10102ee4a31724c38e298a3ad493ed
#
_cell.length_a   1.000
_cell.length_b   1.000
_cell.length_c   1.000
_cell.angle_alpha   90.00
_cell.angle_beta   90.00
_cell.angle_gamma   90.00
#
_symmetry.space_group_name_H-M   'P 1'
#
loop_
_entity.id
_entity.type
_entity.pdbx_description
1 polymer ?
#
loop_
_entity_poly.entity_id
_entity_poly.type
_entity_poly.pdbx_seq_one_letter_code
_entity_poly.pdbx_strand_id
1 'polypeptide(L)' 'MREIHIRGDMIRLGQLLKLADIAGGGGDIKAILEDGVLVNGQPEARRGRQLHDGDQVDAVGETLRVVAQG' A
#
# COMPACT_ATOMS: atom_id res chain seq x y z
N MET A 1 -11.09 -1.14 8.15
CA MET A 1 -9.78 -1.53 7.59
C MET A 1 -9.98 -2.53 6.46
N ARG A 2 -9.40 -2.24 5.31
CA ARG A 2 -9.48 -3.16 4.17
C ARG A 2 -8.33 -4.14 4.23
N GLU A 3 -8.62 -5.41 4.08
CA GLU A 3 -7.58 -6.42 3.95
C GLU A 3 -7.29 -6.65 2.48
N ILE A 4 -6.03 -6.59 2.11
CA ILE A 4 -5.58 -6.82 0.74
C ILE A 4 -4.78 -8.11 0.71
N HIS A 5 -5.36 -9.12 0.08
CA HIS A 5 -4.72 -10.43 -0.03
C HIS A 5 -3.74 -10.43 -1.19
N ILE A 6 -2.50 -10.82 -0.91
CA ILE A 6 -1.43 -10.81 -1.90
C ILE A 6 -0.94 -12.23 -2.14
N ARG A 7 -0.30 -12.44 -3.30
CA ARG A 7 0.38 -13.68 -3.61
C ARG A 7 1.80 -13.60 -3.09
N GLY A 8 2.28 -14.71 -2.50
CA GLY A 8 3.62 -14.73 -1.96
C GLY A 8 3.68 -13.99 -0.63
N ASP A 9 4.89 -13.66 -0.21
CA ASP A 9 5.16 -13.12 1.12
C ASP A 9 5.48 -11.64 1.15
N MET A 10 5.50 -10.98 0.00
CA MET A 10 5.91 -9.58 -0.08
C MET A 10 5.21 -8.85 -1.24
N ILE A 11 4.90 -7.59 -1.02
CA ILE A 11 4.41 -6.71 -2.07
C ILE A 11 5.07 -5.34 -1.87
N ARG A 12 5.31 -4.62 -2.96
CA ARG A 12 5.83 -3.27 -2.86
C ARG A 12 4.69 -2.28 -2.69
N LEU A 13 4.97 -1.17 -2.01
CA LEU A 13 3.94 -0.17 -1.70
C LEU A 13 3.18 0.30 -2.94
N GLY A 14 3.89 0.62 -4.02
CA GLY A 14 3.24 1.05 -5.25
C GLY A 14 2.31 -0.01 -5.83
N GLN A 15 2.71 -1.27 -5.74
CA GLN A 15 1.89 -2.38 -6.20
C GLN A 15 0.64 -2.57 -5.33
N LEU A 16 0.80 -2.39 -4.03
CA LEU A 16 -0.34 -2.49 -3.11
C LEU A 16 -1.38 -1.44 -3.42
N LEU A 17 -0.95 -0.22 -3.66
CA LEU A 17 -1.87 0.88 -3.97
C LEU A 17 -2.63 0.62 -5.27
N LYS A 18 -1.97 0.03 -6.25
CA LYS A 18 -2.65 -0.37 -7.50
C LYS A 18 -3.63 -1.50 -7.27
N LEU A 19 -3.23 -2.51 -6.51
CA LEU A 19 -4.07 -3.67 -6.24
C LEU A 19 -5.33 -3.27 -5.48
N ALA A 20 -5.20 -2.32 -4.57
CA ALA A 20 -6.33 -1.81 -3.79
C ALA A 20 -7.18 -0.81 -4.57
N ASP A 21 -6.82 -0.52 -5.81
CA ASP A 21 -7.51 0.42 -6.69
C ASP A 21 -7.58 1.84 -6.11
N ILE A 22 -6.62 2.19 -5.28
CA ILE A 22 -6.55 3.53 -4.70
C ILE A 22 -6.00 4.51 -5.71
N ALA A 23 -5.07 4.05 -6.54
CA ALA A 23 -4.42 4.89 -7.54
C ALA A 23 -5.34 5.27 -8.71
N GLY A 24 -6.53 4.70 -8.75
CA GLY A 24 -7.48 4.96 -9.85
C GLY A 24 -6.83 4.79 -11.22
N GLY A 25 -7.36 4.09 -12.11
CA GLY A 25 -6.88 3.69 -13.44
C GLY A 25 -5.75 4.48 -14.13
N GLY A 26 -5.14 5.45 -13.51
CA GLY A 26 -4.14 6.27 -14.17
C GLY A 26 -2.73 6.16 -13.61
N GLY A 27 -2.56 5.44 -12.52
CA GLY A 27 -1.23 5.26 -11.97
C GLY A 27 -0.64 6.47 -11.28
N ASP A 28 -1.46 7.27 -10.63
CA ASP A 28 -0.99 8.44 -9.89
C ASP A 28 -0.37 8.07 -8.55
N ILE A 29 0.43 7.01 -8.55
CA ILE A 29 1.14 6.56 -7.35
C ILE A 29 1.99 7.70 -6.79
N LYS A 30 2.66 8.43 -7.66
CA LYS A 30 3.50 9.54 -7.25
C LYS A 30 2.70 10.61 -6.51
N ALA A 31 1.53 10.95 -7.01
CA ALA A 31 0.67 11.95 -6.38
C ALA A 31 0.18 11.47 -5.02
N ILE A 32 -0.16 10.20 -4.90
CA ILE A 32 -0.59 9.61 -3.63
C ILE A 32 0.54 9.66 -2.60
N LEU A 33 1.75 9.32 -3.02
CA LEU A 33 2.91 9.36 -2.13
C LEU A 33 3.23 10.79 -1.70
N GLU A 34 3.09 11.76 -2.60
CA GLU A 34 3.31 13.16 -2.27
C GLU A 34 2.24 13.69 -1.30
N ASP A 35 1.02 13.19 -1.43
CA ASP A 35 -0.08 13.57 -0.55
C ASP A 35 0.09 13.02 0.86
N GLY A 36 0.86 11.96 1.01
CA GLY A 36 1.20 11.38 2.31
C GLY A 36 0.68 9.98 2.46
N VAL A 37 1.61 9.05 2.68
CA VAL A 37 1.29 7.65 2.96
C VAL A 37 2.02 7.26 4.23
N LEU A 38 1.32 6.55 5.10
CA LEU A 38 1.92 6.01 6.32
C LEU A 38 2.01 4.49 6.20
N VAL A 39 3.15 3.94 6.58
CA VAL A 39 3.33 2.50 6.70
C VAL A 39 3.58 2.20 8.17
N ASN A 40 2.69 1.45 8.78
CA ASN A 40 2.74 1.14 10.22
C ASN A 40 2.87 2.41 11.06
N GLY A 41 2.16 3.47 10.64
CA GLY A 41 2.14 4.74 11.36
C GLY A 41 3.33 5.66 11.06
N GLN A 42 4.23 5.25 10.17
CA GLN A 42 5.41 6.04 9.81
C GLN A 42 5.29 6.58 8.39
N PRO A 43 5.64 7.86 8.16
CA PRO A 43 5.61 8.40 6.81
C PRO A 43 6.52 7.62 5.88
N GLU A 44 6.01 7.31 4.68
CA GLU A 44 6.77 6.59 3.67
C GLU A 44 6.56 7.24 2.31
N ALA A 45 7.66 7.58 1.64
CA ALA A 45 7.61 8.21 0.33
C ALA A 45 8.10 7.30 -0.79
N ARG A 46 8.63 6.13 -0.46
CA ARG A 46 9.23 5.25 -1.47
C ARG A 46 8.19 4.25 -1.99
N ARG A 47 7.93 4.31 -3.28
CA ARG A 47 7.00 3.38 -3.91
C ARG A 47 7.52 1.93 -3.87
N GLY A 48 8.82 1.75 -3.75
CA GLY A 48 9.44 0.44 -3.68
C GLY A 48 9.53 -0.16 -2.29
N ARG A 49 8.95 0.49 -1.29
CA ARG A 49 8.94 -0.05 0.07
C ARG A 49 8.34 -1.44 0.10
N GLN A 50 9.07 -2.40 0.65
CA GLN A 50 8.59 -3.78 0.77
C GLN A 50 7.65 -3.93 1.95
N LEU A 51 6.51 -4.58 1.70
CA LEU A 51 5.49 -4.81 2.71
C LEU A 51 5.27 -6.31 2.84
N HIS A 52 4.96 -6.73 4.07
CA HIS A 52 4.78 -8.14 4.41
C HIS A 52 3.46 -8.33 5.13
N ASP A 53 3.12 -9.58 5.42
CA ASP A 53 1.90 -9.91 6.13
C ASP A 53 1.78 -9.08 7.41
N GLY A 54 0.64 -8.49 7.63
CA GLY A 54 0.37 -7.70 8.81
C GLY A 54 0.75 -6.22 8.70
N ASP A 55 1.49 -5.83 7.66
CA ASP A 55 1.83 -4.42 7.48
C ASP A 55 0.57 -3.62 7.17
N GLN A 56 0.49 -2.42 7.74
CA GLN A 56 -0.66 -1.55 7.60
C GLN A 56 -0.26 -0.29 6.83
N VAL A 57 -1.10 0.10 5.90
CA VAL A 57 -0.86 1.28 5.07
C VAL A 57 -2.05 2.23 5.17
N ASP A 58 -1.78 3.49 5.48
CA ASP A 58 -2.80 4.53 5.44
C ASP A 58 -2.53 5.43 4.25
N ALA A 59 -3.50 5.53 3.36
CA ALA A 59 -3.38 6.34 2.15
C ALA A 59 -4.76 6.83 1.71
N VAL A 60 -4.84 8.07 1.32
CA VAL A 60 -6.04 8.70 0.74
C VAL A 60 -7.28 8.46 1.62
N GLY A 61 -7.12 8.55 2.93
CA GLY A 61 -8.23 8.36 3.85
C GLY A 61 -8.65 6.92 4.07
N GLU A 62 -7.91 5.95 3.53
CA GLU A 62 -8.19 4.54 3.72
C GLU A 62 -7.07 3.86 4.48
N THR A 63 -7.44 2.85 5.25
CA THR A 63 -6.47 2.00 5.95
C THR A 63 -6.50 0.61 5.34
N LEU A 64 -5.34 0.14 4.91
CA LEU A 64 -5.17 -1.16 4.27
C LEU A 64 -4.28 -2.05 5.13
N ARG A 65 -4.57 -3.33 5.14
CA ARG A 65 -3.72 -4.30 5.81
C ARG A 65 -3.32 -5.39 4.82
N VAL A 66 -2.03 -5.68 4.76
CA VAL A 66 -1.50 -6.72 3.88
C VAL A 66 -1.75 -8.08 4.51
N VAL A 67 -2.34 -8.98 3.73
CA VAL A 67 -2.55 -10.37 4.15
C VAL A 67 -1.86 -11.25 3.13
N ALA A 68 -0.75 -11.86 3.53
CA ALA A 68 0.02 -12.73 2.66
C ALA A 68 -0.48 -14.18 2.77
N GLN A 69 -0.47 -14.88 1.65
CA GLN A 69 -0.89 -16.27 1.60
C GLN A 69 0.28 -17.23 1.50
N GLY A 70 1.41 -16.78 1.91
CA GLY A 70 2.64 -17.54 1.81
C GLY A 70 2.73 -18.81 2.60
#